data_2b2d4bf65e5618ba0549925eef8d63df
#
_entry.id   2b2d4bf65e5618ba0549925eef8d63df
#
_cell.length_a   1.000
_cell.length_b   1.000
_cell.length_c   1.000
_cell.angle_alpha   90.00
_cell.angle_beta   90.00
_cell.angle_gamma   90.00
#
_symmetry.space_group_name_H-M   'P 1'
#
loop_
_entity.id
_entity.type
_entity.pdbx_description
1 polymer ?
#
loop_
_entity_poly.entity_id
_entity_poly.type
_entity_poly.pdbx_seq_one_letter_code
_entity_poly.pdbx_strand_id
1 'polypeptide(L)'
;MITMTRYAFVDATSGEINGIIDTPDPDAYIPGTTQIDGLLVVPIPTDASPVVAVTNWYYVNTGDIETGYFAERPEQPAPYYYWEAAEWVLNSAELWEEFRVLRNSYLKQSDWTQMLDAPLTDAKKLEWQIYRQALRDMPPSNSGITHLNDVIWPSPPTS
;
A
#
# COMPACT_ATOMS: atom_id res chain seq x y z
N MET A 1 42.26 5.83 7.13
CA MET A 1 40.85 5.79 6.61
C MET A 1 39.97 5.76 7.85
N ILE A 2 39.08 6.73 8.02
CA ILE A 2 38.14 6.72 9.16
C ILE A 2 37.05 5.69 8.84
N THR A 3 36.92 4.67 9.67
CA THR A 3 35.84 3.70 9.54
C THR A 3 34.55 4.34 10.06
N MET A 4 33.51 4.39 9.26
CA MET A 4 32.21 4.87 9.66
C MET A 4 31.38 3.69 10.18
N THR A 5 30.72 3.88 11.30
CA THR A 5 29.73 2.95 11.82
C THR A 5 28.35 3.46 11.43
N ARG A 6 27.48 2.57 10.96
CA ARG A 6 26.15 2.88 10.47
C ARG A 6 25.08 2.31 11.39
N TYR A 7 24.10 3.13 11.74
CA TYR A 7 22.99 2.74 12.59
C TYR A 7 21.66 3.09 11.93
N ALA A 8 20.67 2.23 12.14
CA ALA A 8 19.26 2.50 11.85
C ALA A 8 18.51 2.82 13.14
N PHE A 9 17.54 3.73 13.04
CA PHE A 9 16.55 4.01 14.07
C PHE A 9 15.25 3.37 13.64
N VAL A 10 14.79 2.39 14.40
CA VAL A 10 13.75 1.45 13.99
C VAL A 10 12.60 1.49 14.98
N ASP A 11 11.36 1.53 14.49
CA ASP A 11 10.20 1.21 15.33
C ASP A 11 10.25 -0.27 15.71
N ALA A 12 10.35 -0.55 17.00
CA ALA A 12 10.54 -1.90 17.51
C ALA A 12 9.35 -2.84 17.26
N THR A 13 8.16 -2.28 17.00
CA THR A 13 6.92 -3.02 16.77
C THR A 13 6.69 -3.32 15.28
N SER A 14 6.82 -2.28 14.45
CA SER A 14 6.58 -2.39 13.00
C SER A 14 7.80 -2.82 12.21
N GLY A 15 9.00 -2.68 12.78
CA GLY A 15 10.28 -2.85 12.07
C GLY A 15 10.60 -1.72 11.10
N GLU A 16 9.81 -0.65 11.08
CA GLU A 16 9.99 0.46 10.16
C GLU A 16 11.27 1.24 10.47
N ILE A 17 12.09 1.50 9.44
CA ILE A 17 13.31 2.28 9.57
C ILE A 17 12.94 3.76 9.41
N ASN A 18 13.02 4.49 10.51
CA ASN A 18 12.70 5.92 10.56
C ASN A 18 13.90 6.82 10.19
N GLY A 19 15.11 6.30 10.27
CA GLY A 19 16.31 7.03 9.90
C GLY A 19 17.55 6.16 9.90
N ILE A 20 18.56 6.60 9.18
CA ILE A 20 19.89 5.98 9.13
C ILE A 20 20.93 7.08 9.34
N ILE A 21 21.93 6.79 10.15
CA ILE A 21 23.05 7.69 10.40
C ILE A 21 24.40 6.98 10.24
N ASP A 22 25.35 7.69 9.68
CA ASP A 22 26.76 7.29 9.62
C ASP A 22 27.58 8.14 10.60
N THR A 23 28.36 7.51 11.49
CA THR A 23 29.17 8.20 12.47
C THR A 23 30.60 7.63 12.51
N PRO A 24 31.65 8.47 12.68
CA PRO A 24 33.00 8.00 12.93
C PRO A 24 33.20 7.48 14.36
N ASP A 25 32.28 7.78 15.27
CA ASP A 25 32.28 7.31 16.66
C ASP A 25 31.43 6.04 16.79
N PRO A 26 32.04 4.87 16.99
CA PRO A 26 31.29 3.61 17.11
C PRO A 26 30.47 3.53 18.40
N ASP A 27 30.75 4.37 19.38
CA ASP A 27 30.07 4.39 20.68
C ASP A 27 29.02 5.52 20.75
N ALA A 28 28.78 6.24 19.66
CA ALA A 28 27.82 7.34 19.62
C ALA A 28 26.38 6.89 19.97
N TYR A 29 26.05 5.63 19.66
CA TYR A 29 24.75 5.03 19.92
C TYR A 29 24.90 3.65 20.55
N ILE A 30 24.04 3.35 21.52
CA ILE A 30 24.03 2.06 22.21
C ILE A 30 23.05 1.11 21.54
N PRO A 31 23.50 0.05 20.85
CA PRO A 31 22.63 -0.92 20.21
C PRO A 31 21.62 -1.54 21.18
N GLY A 32 20.41 -1.80 20.71
CA GLY A 32 19.36 -2.40 21.50
C GLY A 32 18.63 -1.47 22.48
N THR A 33 19.00 -0.18 22.50
CA THR A 33 18.33 0.83 23.36
C THR A 33 17.43 1.74 22.53
N THR A 34 16.48 2.38 23.20
CA THR A 34 15.59 3.39 22.61
C THR A 34 16.10 4.79 22.97
N GLN A 35 17.00 5.35 22.19
CA GLN A 35 17.67 6.62 22.51
C GLN A 35 17.04 7.85 21.87
N ILE A 36 16.40 7.71 20.69
CA ILE A 36 15.82 8.82 19.95
C ILE A 36 14.34 8.52 19.69
N ASP A 37 13.46 9.38 20.19
CA ASP A 37 12.00 9.33 19.98
C ASP A 37 11.36 7.95 20.24
N GLY A 38 11.96 7.14 21.14
CA GLY A 38 11.50 5.79 21.42
C GLY A 38 11.88 4.75 20.36
N LEU A 39 12.70 5.12 19.37
CA LEU A 39 13.16 4.21 18.32
C LEU A 39 14.33 3.34 18.78
N LEU A 40 14.29 2.07 18.42
CA LEU A 40 15.35 1.11 18.69
C LEU A 40 16.57 1.42 17.82
N VAL A 41 17.75 1.48 18.45
CA VAL A 41 19.02 1.64 17.76
C VAL A 41 19.55 0.28 17.30
N VAL A 42 19.70 0.12 15.98
CA VAL A 42 20.17 -1.13 15.37
C VAL A 42 21.42 -0.86 14.54
N PRO A 43 22.57 -1.52 14.82
CA PRO A 43 23.73 -1.40 13.96
C PRO A 43 23.47 -2.05 12.60
N ILE A 44 23.86 -1.36 11.52
CA ILE A 44 23.80 -1.94 10.17
C ILE A 44 25.15 -2.60 9.90
N PRO A 45 25.21 -3.92 9.64
CA PRO A 45 26.45 -4.59 9.30
C PRO A 45 27.14 -3.98 8.09
N THR A 46 28.47 -3.95 8.08
CA THR A 46 29.27 -3.31 7.02
C THR A 46 29.10 -3.96 5.64
N ASP A 47 28.76 -5.24 5.59
CA ASP A 47 28.45 -5.99 4.37
C ASP A 47 27.04 -5.65 3.81
N ALA A 48 26.10 -5.29 4.67
CA ALA A 48 24.76 -4.85 4.28
C ALA A 48 24.66 -3.33 4.05
N SER A 49 25.64 -2.58 4.50
CA SER A 49 25.58 -1.12 4.62
C SER A 49 25.17 -0.34 3.35
N PRO A 50 25.63 -0.67 2.13
CA PRO A 50 25.26 0.13 0.95
C PRO A 50 23.83 -0.15 0.46
N VAL A 51 23.19 -1.24 0.91
CA VAL A 51 21.91 -1.74 0.38
C VAL A 51 20.76 -1.33 1.26
N VAL A 52 20.94 -1.32 2.59
CA VAL A 52 19.86 -0.96 3.53
C VAL A 52 19.47 0.52 3.36
N ALA A 53 18.21 0.75 3.06
CA ALA A 53 17.62 2.07 2.87
C ALA A 53 16.30 2.21 3.65
N VAL A 54 15.94 3.44 3.98
CA VAL A 54 14.73 3.74 4.77
C VAL A 54 13.45 3.27 4.08
N THR A 55 13.38 3.36 2.75
CA THR A 55 12.12 3.18 2.02
C THR A 55 11.80 1.74 1.65
N ASN A 56 12.83 0.92 1.39
CA ASN A 56 12.63 -0.42 0.82
C ASN A 56 13.02 -1.54 1.80
N TRP A 57 13.44 -1.19 3.01
CA TRP A 57 13.93 -2.14 3.98
C TRP A 57 13.19 -2.01 5.30
N TYR A 58 13.13 -3.07 6.05
CA TYR A 58 12.63 -3.11 7.41
C TYR A 58 13.51 -4.01 8.28
N TYR A 59 13.41 -3.84 9.58
CA TYR A 59 14.12 -4.66 10.56
C TYR A 59 13.19 -5.70 11.15
N VAL A 60 13.59 -6.96 11.07
CA VAL A 60 12.90 -8.08 11.71
C VAL A 60 13.40 -8.19 13.14
N ASN A 61 12.60 -7.72 14.09
CA ASN A 61 12.89 -7.77 15.51
C ASN A 61 12.51 -9.14 16.07
N THR A 62 13.53 -9.91 16.48
CA THR A 62 13.36 -11.25 17.06
C THR A 62 13.31 -11.23 18.59
N GLY A 63 13.34 -10.04 19.20
CA GLY A 63 13.44 -9.83 20.63
C GLY A 63 14.88 -9.74 21.14
N ASP A 64 15.86 -9.98 20.31
CA ASP A 64 17.27 -9.87 20.58
C ASP A 64 17.95 -9.14 19.39
N ILE A 65 18.73 -8.10 19.70
CA ILE A 65 19.44 -7.27 18.71
C ILE A 65 20.46 -8.08 17.90
N GLU A 66 21.03 -9.13 18.49
CA GLU A 66 22.05 -9.97 17.83
C GLU A 66 21.44 -10.93 16.82
N THR A 67 20.18 -11.29 16.96
CA THR A 67 19.48 -12.22 16.09
C THR A 67 18.51 -11.53 15.11
N GLY A 68 18.21 -10.26 15.35
CA GLY A 68 17.44 -9.44 14.42
C GLY A 68 18.22 -9.18 13.11
N TYR A 69 17.48 -8.94 12.03
CA TYR A 69 18.11 -8.71 10.72
C TYR A 69 17.30 -7.73 9.87
N PHE A 70 17.99 -7.12 8.89
CA PHE A 70 17.35 -6.28 7.89
C PHE A 70 16.86 -7.12 6.71
N ALA A 71 15.64 -6.86 6.28
CA ALA A 71 15.03 -7.49 5.11
C ALA A 71 14.47 -6.43 4.15
N GLU A 72 14.46 -6.75 2.87
CA GLU A 72 13.82 -5.92 1.86
C GLU A 72 12.30 -6.11 1.92
N ARG A 73 11.54 -5.00 1.87
CA ARG A 73 10.09 -5.05 1.79
C ARG A 73 9.66 -5.69 0.46
N PRO A 74 8.73 -6.64 0.49
CA PRO A 74 8.07 -7.07 -0.73
C PRO A 74 7.40 -5.89 -1.45
N GLU A 75 7.22 -6.01 -2.76
CA GLU A 75 6.49 -5.03 -3.54
C GLU A 75 5.09 -4.79 -2.96
N GLN A 76 4.68 -3.52 -2.87
CA GLN A 76 3.36 -3.15 -2.39
C GLN A 76 2.29 -3.72 -3.34
N PRO A 77 1.33 -4.52 -2.86
CA PRO A 77 0.35 -5.18 -3.73
C PRO A 77 -0.54 -4.19 -4.49
N ALA A 78 -0.91 -3.07 -3.85
CA ALA A 78 -1.67 -1.98 -4.45
C ALA A 78 -1.60 -0.73 -3.56
N PRO A 79 -1.95 0.47 -4.07
CA PRO A 79 -1.87 1.72 -3.32
C PRO A 79 -2.63 1.73 -1.99
N TYR A 80 -3.70 0.96 -1.87
CA TYR A 80 -4.54 0.83 -0.68
C TYR A 80 -4.04 -0.22 0.33
N TYR A 81 -2.79 -0.70 0.23
CA TYR A 81 -2.12 -1.46 1.27
C TYR A 81 -1.12 -0.57 1.99
N TYR A 82 -1.02 -0.72 3.30
CA TYR A 82 0.01 -0.07 4.11
C TYR A 82 0.85 -1.11 4.84
N TRP A 83 2.06 -0.72 5.20
CA TRP A 83 3.01 -1.61 5.87
C TRP A 83 2.82 -1.51 7.38
N GLU A 84 2.56 -2.63 8.04
CA GLU A 84 2.43 -2.71 9.49
C GLU A 84 2.88 -4.10 9.98
N ALA A 85 3.63 -4.14 11.08
CA ALA A 85 4.09 -5.38 11.72
C ALA A 85 4.75 -6.37 10.73
N ALA A 86 5.60 -5.86 9.83
CA ALA A 86 6.32 -6.62 8.80
C ALA A 86 5.41 -7.29 7.74
N GLU A 87 4.19 -6.78 7.56
CA GLU A 87 3.23 -7.28 6.56
C GLU A 87 2.53 -6.14 5.82
N TRP A 88 2.06 -6.41 4.61
CA TRP A 88 1.18 -5.52 3.89
C TRP A 88 -0.26 -5.72 4.37
N VAL A 89 -0.83 -4.69 4.97
CA VAL A 89 -2.19 -4.70 5.52
C VAL A 89 -3.13 -3.95 4.58
N LEU A 90 -4.26 -4.59 4.26
CA LEU A 90 -5.28 -3.99 3.42
C LEU A 90 -6.02 -2.85 4.14
N ASN A 91 -5.97 -1.65 3.59
CA ASN A 91 -6.86 -0.56 3.96
C ASN A 91 -8.18 -0.69 3.19
N SER A 92 -9.13 -1.39 3.77
CA SER A 92 -10.44 -1.63 3.14
C SER A 92 -11.20 -0.34 2.83
N ALA A 93 -11.01 0.72 3.61
CA ALA A 93 -11.68 2.00 3.39
C ALA A 93 -11.18 2.66 2.08
N GLU A 94 -9.86 2.67 1.87
CA GLU A 94 -9.24 3.19 0.64
C GLU A 94 -9.60 2.32 -0.58
N LEU A 95 -9.54 0.99 -0.45
CA LEU A 95 -9.98 0.08 -1.51
C LEU A 95 -11.42 0.41 -1.97
N TRP A 96 -12.34 0.58 -1.01
CA TRP A 96 -13.73 0.90 -1.32
C TRP A 96 -13.90 2.31 -1.88
N GLU A 97 -13.05 3.26 -1.51
CA GLU A 97 -13.09 4.60 -2.11
C GLU A 97 -12.63 4.56 -3.57
N GLU A 98 -11.53 3.88 -3.87
CA GLU A 98 -11.09 3.68 -5.25
C GLU A 98 -12.12 2.92 -6.09
N PHE A 99 -12.74 1.89 -5.53
CA PHE A 99 -13.85 1.19 -6.17
C PHE A 99 -14.98 2.16 -6.55
N ARG A 100 -15.39 3.04 -5.61
CA ARG A 100 -16.45 4.03 -5.87
C ARG A 100 -16.05 5.02 -6.95
N VAL A 101 -14.80 5.48 -6.94
CA VAL A 101 -14.26 6.39 -7.96
C VAL A 101 -14.37 5.75 -9.35
N LEU A 102 -13.91 4.51 -9.51
CA LEU A 102 -13.99 3.79 -10.78
C LEU A 102 -15.44 3.57 -11.22
N ARG A 103 -16.29 3.05 -10.34
CA ARG A 103 -17.71 2.85 -10.63
C ARG A 103 -18.40 4.15 -11.07
N ASN A 104 -18.15 5.25 -10.36
CA ASN A 104 -18.73 6.54 -10.68
C ASN A 104 -18.22 7.07 -12.01
N SER A 105 -16.96 6.77 -12.41
CA SER A 105 -16.44 7.12 -13.72
C SER A 105 -17.21 6.43 -14.83
N TYR A 106 -17.52 5.13 -14.71
CA TYR A 106 -18.34 4.39 -15.67
C TYR A 106 -19.78 4.92 -15.75
N LEU A 107 -20.39 5.26 -14.60
CA LEU A 107 -21.69 5.91 -14.57
C LEU A 107 -21.67 7.24 -15.31
N LYS A 108 -20.67 8.08 -15.05
CA LYS A 108 -20.49 9.38 -15.70
C LYS A 108 -20.29 9.25 -17.22
N GLN A 109 -19.46 8.29 -17.65
CA GLN A 109 -19.24 8.03 -19.08
C GLN A 109 -20.53 7.63 -19.83
N SER A 110 -21.50 7.06 -19.11
CA SER A 110 -22.78 6.62 -19.68
C SER A 110 -23.93 7.60 -19.43
N ASP A 111 -23.73 8.77 -18.79
CA ASP A 111 -24.79 9.74 -18.46
C ASP A 111 -25.52 10.26 -19.71
N TRP A 112 -24.80 10.48 -20.81
CA TRP A 112 -25.37 10.94 -22.05
C TRP A 112 -26.48 10.01 -22.59
N THR A 113 -26.41 8.72 -22.30
CA THR A 113 -27.39 7.73 -22.76
C THR A 113 -28.78 7.92 -22.11
N GLN A 114 -28.85 8.70 -21.04
CA GLN A 114 -30.07 8.97 -20.29
C GLN A 114 -30.74 10.29 -20.72
N MET A 115 -30.15 11.03 -21.64
CA MET A 115 -30.73 12.25 -22.18
C MET A 115 -31.94 11.93 -23.09
N LEU A 116 -32.93 12.80 -23.11
CA LEU A 116 -34.13 12.63 -23.93
C LEU A 116 -33.81 12.60 -25.42
N ASP A 117 -32.84 13.40 -25.84
CA ASP A 117 -32.35 13.57 -27.21
C ASP A 117 -31.18 12.64 -27.57
N ALA A 118 -30.86 11.69 -26.68
CA ALA A 118 -29.81 10.69 -27.00
C ALA A 118 -30.18 9.92 -28.28
N PRO A 119 -29.25 9.83 -29.27
CA PRO A 119 -29.50 9.20 -30.56
C PRO A 119 -29.48 7.67 -30.45
N LEU A 120 -30.32 7.12 -29.61
CA LEU A 120 -30.44 5.70 -29.29
C LEU A 120 -31.86 5.22 -29.52
N THR A 121 -31.99 3.98 -30.01
CA THR A 121 -33.29 3.28 -30.04
C THR A 121 -33.78 2.97 -28.63
N ASP A 122 -35.07 2.76 -28.44
CA ASP A 122 -35.62 2.41 -27.13
C ASP A 122 -35.02 1.12 -26.56
N ALA A 123 -34.79 0.13 -27.43
CA ALA A 123 -34.11 -1.11 -27.04
C ALA A 123 -32.69 -0.82 -26.50
N LYS A 124 -31.94 0.05 -27.19
CA LYS A 124 -30.60 0.40 -26.78
C LYS A 124 -30.59 1.24 -25.49
N LYS A 125 -31.57 2.13 -25.30
CA LYS A 125 -31.74 2.86 -24.03
C LYS A 125 -31.98 1.91 -22.86
N LEU A 126 -32.77 0.85 -23.07
CA LEU A 126 -33.01 -0.17 -22.04
C LEU A 126 -31.72 -0.94 -21.69
N GLU A 127 -30.92 -1.34 -22.68
CA GLU A 127 -29.63 -1.99 -22.44
C GLU A 127 -28.71 -1.12 -21.55
N TRP A 128 -28.62 0.19 -21.85
CA TRP A 128 -27.85 1.15 -21.06
C TRP A 128 -28.42 1.32 -19.64
N GLN A 129 -29.73 1.29 -19.46
CA GLN A 129 -30.35 1.35 -18.14
C GLN A 129 -29.98 0.11 -17.31
N ILE A 130 -30.00 -1.08 -17.90
CA ILE A 130 -29.62 -2.35 -17.26
C ILE A 130 -28.15 -2.29 -16.85
N TYR A 131 -27.26 -1.87 -17.75
CA TYR A 131 -25.84 -1.69 -17.44
C TYR A 131 -25.61 -0.74 -16.27
N ARG A 132 -26.22 0.42 -16.28
CA ARG A 132 -26.11 1.42 -15.22
C ARG A 132 -26.69 0.93 -13.89
N GLN A 133 -27.77 0.15 -13.93
CA GLN A 133 -28.31 -0.47 -12.73
C GLN A 133 -27.34 -1.52 -12.18
N ALA A 134 -26.77 -2.36 -13.03
CA ALA A 134 -25.76 -3.32 -12.63
C ALA A 134 -24.55 -2.65 -11.93
N LEU A 135 -24.07 -1.50 -12.44
CA LEU A 135 -23.03 -0.72 -11.78
C LEU A 135 -23.42 -0.22 -10.38
N ARG A 136 -24.69 0.18 -10.17
CA ARG A 136 -25.18 0.64 -8.87
C ARG A 136 -25.29 -0.49 -7.86
N ASP A 137 -25.60 -1.69 -8.33
CA ASP A 137 -25.82 -2.88 -7.49
C ASP A 137 -24.50 -3.59 -7.13
N MET A 138 -23.37 -3.19 -7.75
CA MET A 138 -22.08 -3.84 -7.54
C MET A 138 -21.56 -3.86 -6.09
N PRO A 139 -21.68 -2.79 -5.25
CA PRO A 139 -21.07 -2.79 -3.93
C PRO A 139 -21.40 -4.00 -3.06
N PRO A 140 -22.65 -4.46 -2.93
CA PRO A 140 -22.98 -5.66 -2.15
C PRO A 140 -22.42 -6.96 -2.74
N SER A 141 -22.37 -7.06 -4.08
CA SER A 141 -21.90 -8.27 -4.78
C SER A 141 -20.39 -8.44 -4.75
N ASN A 142 -19.65 -7.38 -4.42
CA ASN A 142 -18.19 -7.37 -4.32
C ASN A 142 -17.71 -7.30 -2.86
N SER A 143 -18.55 -7.61 -1.89
CA SER A 143 -18.14 -7.71 -0.49
C SER A 143 -17.08 -8.81 -0.34
N GLY A 144 -15.92 -8.47 0.25
CA GLY A 144 -14.82 -9.40 0.45
C GLY A 144 -13.71 -9.36 -0.62
N ILE A 145 -13.77 -8.44 -1.57
CA ILE A 145 -12.62 -8.19 -2.46
C ILE A 145 -11.43 -7.66 -1.66
N THR A 146 -10.26 -8.08 -2.04
CA THR A 146 -8.98 -7.56 -1.52
C THR A 146 -8.20 -6.79 -2.59
N HIS A 147 -8.62 -6.91 -3.85
CA HIS A 147 -7.99 -6.27 -4.99
C HIS A 147 -9.02 -5.76 -5.99
N LEU A 148 -8.82 -4.57 -6.57
CA LEU A 148 -9.70 -4.05 -7.62
C LEU A 148 -9.66 -4.89 -8.91
N ASN A 149 -8.57 -5.63 -9.14
CA ASN A 149 -8.45 -6.55 -10.26
C ASN A 149 -9.41 -7.76 -10.16
N ASP A 150 -9.89 -8.07 -8.94
CA ASP A 150 -10.83 -9.17 -8.71
C ASP A 150 -12.28 -8.77 -9.02
N VAL A 151 -12.53 -7.49 -9.28
CA VAL A 151 -13.84 -6.96 -9.56
C VAL A 151 -14.28 -7.31 -10.98
N ILE A 152 -15.40 -8.02 -11.10
CA ILE A 152 -16.03 -8.29 -12.40
C ILE A 152 -16.95 -7.11 -12.75
N TRP A 153 -16.46 -6.22 -13.60
CA TRP A 153 -17.21 -5.07 -14.04
C TRP A 153 -18.27 -5.46 -15.09
N PRO A 154 -19.49 -4.89 -15.05
CA PRO A 154 -20.45 -5.03 -16.13
C PRO A 154 -19.87 -4.53 -17.47
N SER A 155 -20.20 -5.22 -18.55
CA SER A 155 -19.79 -4.80 -19.89
C SER A 155 -20.77 -3.75 -20.44
N PRO A 156 -20.29 -2.60 -20.95
CA PRO A 156 -21.14 -1.61 -21.56
C PRO A 156 -21.78 -2.16 -22.83
N PRO A 157 -23.03 -1.77 -23.16
CA PRO A 157 -23.65 -2.11 -24.43
C PRO A 157 -22.81 -1.64 -25.63
N THR A 158 -22.72 -2.46 -26.64
CA THR A 158 -22.09 -2.07 -27.93
C THR A 158 -22.92 -1.00 -28.63
N SER A 159 -22.27 -0.10 -29.36
CA SER A 159 -22.90 0.97 -30.15
C SER A 159 -23.83 0.42 -31.22
#